data_6c68f9cf321d9eafb7c29242db816bc9
#
_entry.id   6c68f9cf321d9eafb7c29242db816bc9
#
_cell.length_a   1.000
_cell.length_b   1.000
_cell.length_c   1.000
_cell.angle_alpha   90.00
_cell.angle_beta   90.00
_cell.angle_gamma   90.00
#
_symmetry.space_group_name_H-M   'P 1'
#
loop_
_entity.id
_entity.type
_entity.pdbx_description
1 polymer ?
#
loop_
_entity_poly.entity_id
_entity_poly.type
_entity_poly.pdbx_seq_one_letter_code
_entity_poly.pdbx_strand_id
1 'polypeptide(L)'
;MTRLMTSAAALLIAAPALAADFGAEVDALLASRSAELFGIAAPLAATAAESPEEGYRTEAQGATDQVALAEGLTADYVTRGLADHGDMIAFYPASAPTHAIVCIEGDREEIAPGKLNPSVQSVALADGTVTTLARGMTSCDGIRTTPWGTVLVTEEEDDGAAYELFDPLAMKDVVVDRDAGTTSDEAHMIRRRALPQMAWEGLTITAEGVVIAGDELRPGSDDKADSDGGAIFKFVPQAPAAAGASLGLDASPFVAGKTYAMQVSCYGDRIQTGQGCEIGKAAWIEVDPAKARADAAAKGATGYYRPEDLHADPVYAGEGVRFCWTNTGNEGASHYGEVLCGIDSAPMTAPVADAEGKIAFTTEVNRFVEGDADFNSVDNLAFQPGTGILYVIEDHPNGDIWACLPDGADRDIKTDGCIRMLSVKDTSAEPTGFVFADDGMTAYVNIQHSDDTGMAKVDDYGTDDMIRITGFQAVAK
;
A
#
# COMPACT_ATOMS: atom_id res chain seq x y z
N MET A 1 68.24 -45.58 39.28
CA MET A 1 68.04 -44.22 38.76
C MET A 1 67.03 -44.31 37.60
N THR A 2 65.74 -44.14 37.87
CA THR A 2 64.66 -44.25 36.94
C THR A 2 64.19 -42.82 36.59
N ARG A 3 64.36 -42.41 35.34
CA ARG A 3 63.90 -41.11 34.88
C ARG A 3 62.41 -41.22 34.48
N LEU A 4 61.52 -40.50 35.14
CA LEU A 4 60.18 -40.25 34.69
C LEU A 4 60.21 -39.19 33.55
N MET A 5 59.70 -39.57 32.38
CA MET A 5 59.38 -38.62 31.36
C MET A 5 57.89 -38.17 31.53
N THR A 6 57.70 -36.91 31.84
CA THR A 6 56.37 -36.27 31.83
C THR A 6 56.06 -35.76 30.43
N SER A 7 55.10 -36.40 29.78
CA SER A 7 54.55 -35.90 28.51
C SER A 7 53.51 -34.85 28.82
N ALA A 8 53.73 -33.61 28.39
CA ALA A 8 52.74 -32.55 28.40
C ALA A 8 51.85 -32.71 27.15
N ALA A 9 50.60 -33.10 27.35
CA ALA A 9 49.58 -33.06 26.31
C ALA A 9 49.07 -31.61 26.18
N ALA A 10 49.34 -30.96 25.06
CA ALA A 10 48.74 -29.68 24.72
C ALA A 10 47.27 -29.93 24.28
N LEU A 11 46.32 -29.48 25.08
CA LEU A 11 44.91 -29.40 24.71
C LEU A 11 44.78 -28.26 23.69
N LEU A 12 44.62 -28.59 22.42
CA LEU A 12 44.13 -27.67 21.41
C LEU A 12 42.64 -27.46 21.67
N ILE A 13 42.28 -26.33 22.27
CA ILE A 13 40.90 -25.86 22.32
C ILE A 13 40.58 -25.35 20.89
N ALA A 14 39.89 -26.17 20.11
CA ALA A 14 39.26 -25.70 18.87
C ALA A 14 38.19 -24.67 19.28
N ALA A 15 38.41 -23.41 18.91
CA ALA A 15 37.34 -22.44 18.97
C ALA A 15 36.17 -22.96 18.09
N PRO A 16 34.89 -22.88 18.55
CA PRO A 16 33.79 -23.23 17.72
C PRO A 16 33.87 -22.32 16.49
N ALA A 17 33.92 -22.91 15.30
CA ALA A 17 33.67 -22.18 14.07
C ALA A 17 32.21 -21.71 14.20
N LEU A 18 31.99 -20.43 14.41
CA LEU A 18 30.69 -19.85 14.23
C LEU A 18 30.31 -20.11 12.79
N ALA A 19 29.23 -20.81 12.54
CA ALA A 19 28.65 -20.88 11.20
C ALA A 19 28.41 -19.45 10.74
N ALA A 20 28.80 -19.14 9.50
CA ALA A 20 28.49 -17.85 8.92
C ALA A 20 26.97 -17.68 8.91
N ASP A 21 26.48 -16.54 9.38
CA ASP A 21 25.09 -16.15 9.26
C ASP A 21 24.88 -15.64 7.82
N PHE A 22 24.23 -16.45 7.00
CA PHE A 22 24.04 -16.13 5.59
C PHE A 22 23.19 -14.86 5.42
N GLY A 23 22.14 -14.66 6.24
CA GLY A 23 21.32 -13.45 6.20
C GLY A 23 22.17 -12.21 6.46
N ALA A 24 22.97 -12.20 7.54
CA ALA A 24 23.85 -11.08 7.84
C ALA A 24 24.92 -10.82 6.77
N GLU A 25 25.37 -11.86 6.03
CA GLU A 25 26.28 -11.69 4.90
C GLU A 25 25.57 -11.02 3.71
N VAL A 26 24.31 -11.37 3.44
CA VAL A 26 23.49 -10.75 2.39
C VAL A 26 23.19 -9.29 2.74
N ASP A 27 22.76 -8.99 3.96
CA ASP A 27 22.51 -7.61 4.41
C ASP A 27 23.76 -6.73 4.28
N ALA A 28 24.92 -7.25 4.69
CA ALA A 28 26.18 -6.53 4.51
C ALA A 28 26.54 -6.30 3.04
N LEU A 29 26.21 -7.24 2.17
CA LEU A 29 26.41 -7.10 0.72
C LEU A 29 25.49 -6.02 0.14
N LEU A 30 24.20 -6.05 0.47
CA LEU A 30 23.21 -5.06 0.01
C LEU A 30 23.59 -3.66 0.49
N ALA A 31 23.94 -3.51 1.77
CA ALA A 31 24.40 -2.25 2.32
C ALA A 31 25.67 -1.72 1.62
N SER A 32 26.64 -2.58 1.33
CA SER A 32 27.89 -2.19 0.64
C SER A 32 27.69 -1.82 -0.83
N ARG A 33 26.60 -2.28 -1.47
CA ARG A 33 26.25 -2.03 -2.86
C ARG A 33 25.01 -1.15 -3.01
N SER A 34 24.55 -0.54 -1.95
CA SER A 34 23.30 0.20 -1.90
C SER A 34 23.17 1.25 -3.02
N ALA A 35 24.23 2.02 -3.27
CA ALA A 35 24.24 3.01 -4.34
C ALA A 35 24.05 2.40 -5.75
N GLU A 36 24.62 1.22 -5.97
CA GLU A 36 24.51 0.50 -7.27
C GLU A 36 23.13 -0.14 -7.45
N LEU A 37 22.62 -0.77 -6.38
CA LEU A 37 21.41 -1.62 -6.44
C LEU A 37 20.11 -0.80 -6.26
N PHE A 38 20.13 0.19 -5.37
CA PHE A 38 18.94 0.95 -4.96
C PHE A 38 19.01 2.43 -5.31
N GLY A 39 20.14 2.95 -5.77
CA GLY A 39 20.32 4.38 -5.97
C GLY A 39 20.38 5.19 -4.66
N ILE A 40 20.71 4.54 -3.55
CA ILE A 40 20.78 5.10 -2.20
C ILE A 40 22.22 4.91 -1.69
N ALA A 41 22.89 5.98 -1.22
CA ALA A 41 24.32 5.93 -0.91
C ALA A 41 24.67 4.91 0.18
N ALA A 42 23.90 4.88 1.28
CA ALA A 42 23.93 3.82 2.28
C ALA A 42 22.59 3.76 3.03
N PRO A 43 22.10 2.56 3.40
CA PRO A 43 20.84 2.40 4.11
C PRO A 43 20.92 2.88 5.57
N LEU A 44 19.76 3.02 6.21
CA LEU A 44 19.69 3.14 7.67
C LEU A 44 20.10 1.80 8.31
N ALA A 45 20.89 1.88 9.37
CA ALA A 45 21.35 0.71 10.09
C ALA A 45 20.32 0.16 11.09
N ALA A 46 19.35 0.97 11.48
CA ALA A 46 18.28 0.63 12.42
C ALA A 46 17.13 1.65 12.30
N THR A 47 15.97 1.28 12.82
CA THR A 47 14.83 2.15 13.08
C THR A 47 15.25 3.37 13.91
N ALA A 48 14.60 4.51 13.71
CA ALA A 48 14.84 5.72 14.49
C ALA A 48 14.55 5.47 15.99
N ALA A 49 15.26 6.19 16.84
CA ALA A 49 14.96 6.12 18.26
C ALA A 49 13.60 6.77 18.55
N GLU A 50 12.83 6.13 19.43
CA GLU A 50 11.54 6.62 19.87
C GLU A 50 11.61 8.05 20.41
N SER A 51 10.66 8.88 20.02
CA SER A 51 10.44 10.22 20.56
C SER A 51 9.59 10.16 21.86
N PRO A 52 9.43 11.29 22.59
CA PRO A 52 8.31 11.41 23.52
C PRO A 52 6.97 11.27 22.80
N GLU A 53 5.98 10.66 23.45
CA GLU A 53 4.64 10.47 22.87
C GLU A 53 3.89 11.78 22.62
N GLU A 54 4.17 12.84 23.38
CA GLU A 54 3.53 14.15 23.22
C GLU A 54 4.56 15.29 23.13
N GLY A 55 4.25 16.30 22.35
CA GLY A 55 5.05 17.51 22.21
C GLY A 55 6.31 17.34 21.36
N TYR A 56 6.41 16.27 20.59
CA TYR A 56 7.56 16.05 19.69
C TYR A 56 7.45 16.95 18.46
N ARG A 57 6.31 16.96 17.77
CA ARG A 57 6.07 17.75 16.58
C ARG A 57 5.79 19.21 16.94
N THR A 58 6.51 20.14 16.32
CA THR A 58 6.33 21.58 16.53
C THR A 58 6.43 22.35 15.22
N GLU A 59 5.83 23.57 15.17
CA GLU A 59 5.89 24.41 13.97
C GLU A 59 7.31 24.76 13.50
N ALA A 60 8.29 24.74 14.41
CA ALA A 60 9.67 25.15 14.13
C ALA A 60 10.56 24.04 13.57
N GLN A 61 10.12 22.78 13.64
CA GLN A 61 10.90 21.65 13.15
C GLN A 61 10.98 21.61 11.62
N GLY A 62 12.14 21.20 11.10
CA GLY A 62 12.31 20.87 9.69
C GLY A 62 11.87 19.44 9.37
N ALA A 63 11.65 19.11 8.12
CA ALA A 63 11.23 17.76 7.72
C ALA A 63 12.23 16.67 8.17
N THR A 64 13.52 16.95 8.18
CA THR A 64 14.55 16.02 8.68
C THR A 64 14.54 15.82 10.19
N ASP A 65 13.77 16.62 10.93
CA ASP A 65 13.53 16.36 12.36
C ASP A 65 12.42 15.34 12.56
N GLN A 66 11.51 15.15 11.59
CA GLN A 66 10.41 14.17 11.63
C GLN A 66 10.86 12.77 11.21
N VAL A 67 11.84 12.67 10.31
CA VAL A 67 12.28 11.39 9.75
C VAL A 67 13.79 11.22 9.83
N ALA A 68 14.24 9.99 10.01
CA ALA A 68 15.59 9.56 9.69
C ALA A 68 15.63 9.08 8.24
N LEU A 69 16.67 9.42 7.50
CA LEU A 69 16.82 9.08 6.10
C LEU A 69 18.12 8.35 5.84
N ALA A 70 18.10 7.43 4.91
CA ALA A 70 19.29 6.80 4.34
C ALA A 70 20.25 7.85 3.78
N GLU A 71 21.54 7.54 3.75
CA GLU A 71 22.58 8.49 3.34
C GLU A 71 22.39 8.96 1.90
N GLY A 72 22.48 10.25 1.68
CA GLY A 72 22.33 10.92 0.37
C GLY A 72 20.91 11.40 0.10
N LEU A 73 19.91 10.95 0.86
CA LEU A 73 18.54 11.44 0.76
C LEU A 73 18.34 12.72 1.60
N THR A 74 17.40 13.54 1.17
CA THR A 74 16.97 14.76 1.88
C THR A 74 15.46 14.87 1.87
N ALA A 75 14.88 15.52 2.89
CA ALA A 75 13.46 15.76 3.01
C ALA A 75 13.15 17.25 3.16
N ASP A 76 12.08 17.68 2.49
CA ASP A 76 11.47 18.99 2.64
C ASP A 76 9.97 18.83 2.82
N TYR A 77 9.34 19.70 3.61
CA TYR A 77 7.88 19.73 3.66
C TYR A 77 7.28 20.21 2.32
N VAL A 78 6.25 19.50 1.87
CA VAL A 78 5.34 20.00 0.85
C VAL A 78 4.27 20.85 1.53
N THR A 79 3.66 20.31 2.57
CA THR A 79 2.71 21.02 3.45
C THR A 79 2.78 20.47 4.86
N ARG A 80 2.35 21.27 5.81
CA ARG A 80 2.12 20.91 7.22
C ARG A 80 0.67 21.15 7.65
N GLY A 81 -0.20 21.28 6.68
CA GLY A 81 -1.62 21.59 6.87
C GLY A 81 -2.54 20.57 6.21
N LEU A 82 -2.06 19.35 5.92
CA LEU A 82 -2.92 18.23 5.56
C LEU A 82 -3.82 17.91 6.75
N ALA A 83 -5.05 17.47 6.53
CA ALA A 83 -5.87 17.02 7.64
C ALA A 83 -5.24 15.79 8.30
N ASP A 84 -5.42 15.70 9.62
CA ASP A 84 -5.07 14.54 10.43
C ASP A 84 -5.63 13.25 9.80
N HIS A 85 -4.89 12.14 9.86
CA HIS A 85 -5.12 10.90 9.14
C HIS A 85 -4.91 11.01 7.62
N GLY A 86 -3.95 11.82 7.17
CA GLY A 86 -3.58 11.90 5.76
C GLY A 86 -2.91 10.63 5.27
N ASP A 87 -3.58 9.87 4.39
CA ASP A 87 -3.12 8.58 3.89
C ASP A 87 -2.75 8.61 2.40
N MET A 88 -3.29 7.71 1.58
CA MET A 88 -2.83 7.47 0.22
C MET A 88 -2.87 8.68 -0.69
N ILE A 89 -1.90 8.72 -1.60
CA ILE A 89 -1.64 9.83 -2.53
C ILE A 89 -1.85 9.38 -3.98
N ALA A 90 -2.56 10.20 -4.77
CA ALA A 90 -2.55 10.09 -6.22
C ALA A 90 -2.18 11.44 -6.86
N PHE A 91 -1.31 11.43 -7.87
CA PHE A 91 -0.97 12.64 -8.60
C PHE A 91 -2.04 13.05 -9.61
N TYR A 92 -2.30 14.35 -9.71
CA TYR A 92 -3.24 14.89 -10.67
C TYR A 92 -2.72 16.17 -11.34
N PRO A 93 -2.85 16.30 -12.68
CA PRO A 93 -3.16 15.22 -13.63
C PRO A 93 -2.12 14.08 -13.54
N ALA A 94 -2.46 12.88 -14.02
CA ALA A 94 -1.53 11.74 -14.00
C ALA A 94 -0.22 12.01 -14.74
N SER A 95 -0.26 12.83 -15.80
CA SER A 95 0.93 13.27 -16.54
C SER A 95 1.26 14.71 -16.19
N ALA A 96 2.52 14.98 -15.85
CA ALA A 96 3.00 16.28 -15.38
C ALA A 96 2.15 16.84 -14.21
N PRO A 97 2.13 16.17 -13.08
CA PRO A 97 1.26 16.49 -11.95
C PRO A 97 1.53 17.89 -11.40
N THR A 98 0.45 18.58 -11.06
CA THR A 98 0.49 19.88 -10.38
C THR A 98 0.00 19.79 -8.95
N HIS A 99 -0.75 18.75 -8.63
CA HIS A 99 -1.32 18.48 -7.31
C HIS A 99 -1.14 17.02 -6.92
N ALA A 100 -1.04 16.78 -5.64
CA ALA A 100 -1.36 15.51 -5.02
C ALA A 100 -2.84 15.56 -4.57
N ILE A 101 -3.59 14.50 -4.83
CA ILE A 101 -4.91 14.27 -4.23
C ILE A 101 -4.68 13.23 -3.14
N VAL A 102 -5.19 13.49 -1.95
CA VAL A 102 -4.92 12.70 -0.75
C VAL A 102 -6.24 12.25 -0.15
N CYS A 103 -6.36 10.98 0.16
CA CYS A 103 -7.38 10.44 1.04
C CYS A 103 -7.06 10.81 2.49
N ILE A 104 -8.11 11.08 3.26
CA ILE A 104 -8.03 11.32 4.70
C ILE A 104 -8.82 10.21 5.38
N GLU A 105 -8.12 9.34 6.03
CA GLU A 105 -8.62 8.10 6.65
C GLU A 105 -9.38 8.35 7.97
N GLY A 106 -9.67 9.59 8.29
CA GLY A 106 -10.40 9.96 9.49
C GLY A 106 -11.86 9.49 9.47
N ASP A 107 -12.38 9.23 10.67
CA ASP A 107 -13.78 8.94 10.91
C ASP A 107 -14.71 10.05 10.38
N ARG A 108 -15.93 9.66 9.99
CA ARG A 108 -16.97 10.60 9.61
C ARG A 108 -17.53 11.32 10.85
N GLU A 109 -16.85 12.37 11.29
CA GLU A 109 -17.22 13.15 12.45
C GLU A 109 -17.53 14.61 12.13
N GLU A 110 -18.30 15.28 12.99
CA GLU A 110 -18.57 16.70 12.90
C GLU A 110 -17.53 17.48 13.70
N ILE A 111 -16.60 18.15 13.00
CA ILE A 111 -15.50 18.93 13.60
C ILE A 111 -15.93 20.35 14.01
N ALA A 112 -17.02 20.85 13.44
CA ALA A 112 -17.70 22.10 13.81
C ALA A 112 -19.18 21.99 13.40
N PRO A 113 -20.10 22.82 13.97
CA PRO A 113 -21.52 22.70 13.67
C PRO A 113 -21.86 22.70 12.18
N GLY A 114 -22.37 21.55 11.68
CA GLY A 114 -22.71 21.33 10.28
C GLY A 114 -21.51 21.11 9.36
N LYS A 115 -20.30 20.89 9.89
CA LYS A 115 -19.08 20.71 9.13
C LYS A 115 -18.42 19.37 9.46
N LEU A 116 -18.47 18.46 8.52
CA LEU A 116 -17.83 17.15 8.63
C LEU A 116 -16.31 17.24 8.42
N ASN A 117 -15.58 16.27 8.95
CA ASN A 117 -14.16 16.10 8.74
C ASN A 117 -13.82 16.03 7.22
N PRO A 118 -12.65 16.55 6.77
CA PRO A 118 -12.17 16.30 5.42
C PRO A 118 -12.06 14.79 5.13
N SER A 119 -12.43 14.41 3.91
CA SER A 119 -12.24 13.02 3.43
C SER A 119 -11.29 12.96 2.24
N VAL A 120 -11.29 13.99 1.39
CA VAL A 120 -10.37 14.11 0.26
C VAL A 120 -9.84 15.53 0.18
N GLN A 121 -8.53 15.66 0.11
CA GLN A 121 -7.87 16.95 -0.05
C GLN A 121 -6.99 16.98 -1.30
N SER A 122 -6.77 18.17 -1.87
CA SER A 122 -5.72 18.41 -2.84
C SER A 122 -4.61 19.26 -2.25
N VAL A 123 -3.36 18.92 -2.57
CA VAL A 123 -2.16 19.65 -2.17
C VAL A 123 -1.46 20.15 -3.43
N ALA A 124 -1.32 21.46 -3.61
CA ALA A 124 -0.57 22.04 -4.72
C ALA A 124 0.93 21.77 -4.53
N LEU A 125 1.57 21.06 -5.46
CA LEU A 125 2.97 20.66 -5.34
C LEU A 125 3.94 21.86 -5.43
N ALA A 126 3.48 23.00 -5.94
CA ALA A 126 4.29 24.18 -6.13
C ALA A 126 4.50 24.97 -4.84
N ASP A 127 3.51 25.02 -3.97
CA ASP A 127 3.52 25.89 -2.78
C ASP A 127 2.88 25.27 -1.53
N GLY A 128 2.41 24.01 -1.60
CA GLY A 128 1.82 23.28 -0.48
C GLY A 128 0.41 23.74 -0.08
N THR A 129 -0.27 24.54 -0.91
CA THR A 129 -1.65 24.97 -0.62
C THR A 129 -2.58 23.76 -0.58
N VAL A 130 -3.30 23.60 0.54
CA VAL A 130 -4.28 22.53 0.77
C VAL A 130 -5.69 23.02 0.49
N THR A 131 -6.48 22.21 -0.21
CA THR A 131 -7.91 22.46 -0.45
C THR A 131 -8.72 21.22 -0.15
N THR A 132 -9.73 21.30 0.69
CA THR A 132 -10.68 20.20 0.93
C THR A 132 -11.62 20.06 -0.25
N LEU A 133 -11.58 18.91 -0.93
CA LEU A 133 -12.40 18.57 -2.09
C LEU A 133 -13.72 17.93 -1.67
N ALA A 134 -13.65 16.98 -0.74
CA ALA A 134 -14.82 16.24 -0.25
C ALA A 134 -14.78 16.03 1.27
N ARG A 135 -15.96 15.85 1.85
CA ARG A 135 -16.22 15.58 3.28
C ARG A 135 -17.28 14.50 3.41
N GLY A 136 -17.29 13.77 4.53
CA GLY A 136 -18.39 12.88 4.89
C GLY A 136 -18.29 11.47 4.31
N MET A 137 -17.14 11.07 3.76
CA MET A 137 -16.75 9.66 3.66
C MET A 137 -16.32 9.17 5.06
N THR A 138 -16.20 7.88 5.25
CA THR A 138 -15.58 7.25 6.42
C THR A 138 -14.30 6.58 5.95
N SER A 139 -13.18 6.83 6.65
CA SER A 139 -11.87 6.26 6.34
C SER A 139 -11.59 6.25 4.83
N CYS A 140 -11.34 7.45 4.24
CA CYS A 140 -10.92 7.48 2.83
C CYS A 140 -9.49 7.02 2.75
N ASP A 141 -9.25 5.91 2.04
CA ASP A 141 -7.95 5.31 1.93
C ASP A 141 -7.53 5.08 0.47
N GLY A 142 -7.96 4.00 -0.19
CA GLY A 142 -7.55 3.70 -1.56
C GLY A 142 -7.80 4.82 -2.56
N ILE A 143 -6.76 5.27 -3.26
CA ILE A 143 -6.86 6.31 -4.27
C ILE A 143 -6.01 6.02 -5.49
N ARG A 144 -6.56 6.25 -6.70
CA ARG A 144 -5.77 6.21 -7.95
C ARG A 144 -6.33 7.18 -8.99
N THR A 145 -5.42 7.86 -9.69
CA THR A 145 -5.77 8.57 -10.93
C THR A 145 -5.97 7.58 -12.04
N THR A 146 -7.12 7.65 -12.71
CA THR A 146 -7.47 6.72 -13.79
C THR A 146 -6.72 7.05 -15.08
N PRO A 147 -6.50 6.06 -15.95
CA PRO A 147 -5.91 6.30 -17.28
C PRO A 147 -6.69 7.25 -18.18
N TRP A 148 -7.97 7.51 -17.89
CA TRP A 148 -8.84 8.43 -18.67
C TRP A 148 -9.04 9.80 -18.00
N GLY A 149 -8.34 10.06 -16.87
CA GLY A 149 -8.22 11.39 -16.27
C GLY A 149 -9.21 11.74 -15.17
N THR A 150 -9.92 10.75 -14.61
CA THR A 150 -10.67 10.90 -13.35
C THR A 150 -9.81 10.41 -12.17
N VAL A 151 -10.31 10.55 -10.94
CA VAL A 151 -9.69 9.98 -9.74
C VAL A 151 -10.70 9.05 -9.07
N LEU A 152 -10.29 7.84 -8.73
CA LEU A 152 -11.07 6.92 -7.90
C LEU A 152 -10.59 7.05 -6.47
N VAL A 153 -11.52 7.23 -5.53
CA VAL A 153 -11.28 7.24 -4.07
C VAL A 153 -12.24 6.25 -3.42
N THR A 154 -11.83 5.64 -2.33
CA THR A 154 -12.57 4.55 -1.71
C THR A 154 -12.65 4.71 -0.19
N GLU A 155 -13.53 3.95 0.44
CA GLU A 155 -13.70 3.92 1.90
C GLU A 155 -13.22 2.57 2.45
N GLU A 156 -12.37 2.62 3.45
CA GLU A 156 -11.92 1.46 4.25
C GLU A 156 -12.91 1.24 5.39
N GLU A 157 -14.02 0.60 5.07
CA GLU A 157 -15.08 0.25 6.01
C GLU A 157 -15.80 -1.01 5.53
N ASP A 158 -16.39 -1.79 6.39
CA ASP A 158 -17.06 -3.06 6.02
C ASP A 158 -18.07 -2.92 4.87
N ASP A 159 -18.74 -1.78 4.78
CA ASP A 159 -19.66 -1.41 3.71
C ASP A 159 -19.10 -0.32 2.80
N GLY A 160 -17.78 -0.17 2.78
CA GLY A 160 -17.06 0.88 2.08
C GLY A 160 -17.40 0.95 0.60
N ALA A 161 -17.50 2.15 0.11
CA ALA A 161 -17.88 2.46 -1.27
C ALA A 161 -16.72 3.07 -2.05
N ALA A 162 -16.80 2.98 -3.37
CA ALA A 162 -15.89 3.67 -4.27
C ALA A 162 -16.60 4.86 -4.94
N TYR A 163 -15.91 5.99 -5.01
CA TYR A 163 -16.38 7.22 -5.65
C TYR A 163 -15.41 7.65 -6.74
N GLU A 164 -15.95 8.09 -7.86
CA GLU A 164 -15.15 8.62 -8.97
C GLU A 164 -15.31 10.12 -9.06
N LEU A 165 -14.17 10.83 -9.11
CA LEU A 165 -14.06 12.27 -9.17
C LEU A 165 -13.70 12.71 -10.60
N PHE A 166 -14.44 13.63 -11.16
CA PHE A 166 -14.17 14.30 -12.43
C PHE A 166 -13.77 15.74 -12.18
N ASP A 167 -12.68 16.19 -12.80
CA ASP A 167 -12.12 17.53 -12.61
C ASP A 167 -11.99 17.91 -11.11
N PRO A 168 -11.25 17.11 -10.32
CA PRO A 168 -11.22 17.27 -8.86
C PRO A 168 -10.76 18.66 -8.41
N LEU A 169 -9.98 19.38 -9.21
CA LEU A 169 -9.52 20.72 -8.85
C LEU A 169 -10.62 21.81 -8.96
N ALA A 170 -11.76 21.49 -9.58
CA ALA A 170 -12.95 22.34 -9.56
C ALA A 170 -13.84 22.10 -8.35
N MET A 171 -13.61 21.02 -7.60
CA MET A 171 -14.38 20.64 -6.41
C MET A 171 -13.98 21.45 -5.19
N LYS A 172 -14.96 21.65 -4.30
CA LYS A 172 -14.71 22.22 -2.97
C LYS A 172 -15.83 21.83 -2.03
N ASP A 173 -15.45 21.23 -0.88
CA ASP A 173 -16.35 20.87 0.20
C ASP A 173 -17.59 20.06 -0.25
N VAL A 174 -17.42 19.16 -1.23
CA VAL A 174 -18.49 18.26 -1.68
C VAL A 174 -18.82 17.29 -0.55
N VAL A 175 -20.10 17.22 -0.16
CA VAL A 175 -20.53 16.37 0.95
C VAL A 175 -21.08 15.06 0.44
N VAL A 176 -20.59 13.96 0.99
CA VAL A 176 -21.08 12.60 0.74
C VAL A 176 -22.21 12.28 1.72
N ASP A 177 -23.34 11.83 1.17
CA ASP A 177 -24.45 11.21 1.92
C ASP A 177 -24.33 9.69 1.74
N ARG A 178 -23.67 9.00 2.70
CA ARG A 178 -23.45 7.55 2.62
C ARG A 178 -24.77 6.77 2.63
N ASP A 179 -25.77 7.19 3.41
CA ASP A 179 -27.07 6.51 3.52
C ASP A 179 -27.84 6.54 2.21
N ALA A 180 -27.88 7.70 1.55
CA ALA A 180 -28.50 7.83 0.24
C ALA A 180 -27.58 7.29 -0.89
N GLY A 181 -26.29 7.22 -0.66
CA GLY A 181 -25.26 6.90 -1.65
C GLY A 181 -25.20 7.92 -2.76
N THR A 182 -25.28 9.21 -2.41
CA THR A 182 -25.24 10.38 -3.31
C THR A 182 -24.21 11.39 -2.79
N THR A 183 -23.92 12.41 -3.59
CA THR A 183 -23.07 13.53 -3.16
C THR A 183 -23.78 14.86 -3.42
N SER A 184 -23.34 15.91 -2.78
CA SER A 184 -23.89 17.26 -2.99
C SER A 184 -23.55 17.84 -4.37
N ASP A 185 -22.62 17.20 -5.09
CA ASP A 185 -22.23 17.56 -6.47
C ASP A 185 -21.94 16.31 -7.31
N GLU A 186 -23.00 15.65 -7.79
CA GLU A 186 -22.89 14.45 -8.62
C GLU A 186 -22.34 14.72 -10.04
N ALA A 187 -22.16 15.98 -10.43
CA ALA A 187 -21.49 16.31 -11.67
C ALA A 187 -19.97 16.12 -11.58
N HIS A 188 -19.42 16.20 -10.37
CA HIS A 188 -17.97 16.06 -10.13
C HIS A 188 -17.62 14.82 -9.30
N MET A 189 -18.52 14.30 -8.47
CA MET A 189 -18.24 13.12 -7.63
C MET A 189 -19.45 12.19 -7.57
N ILE A 190 -19.28 10.92 -7.95
CA ILE A 190 -20.36 9.94 -8.00
C ILE A 190 -19.93 8.58 -7.42
N ARG A 191 -20.82 7.93 -6.66
CA ARG A 191 -20.63 6.56 -6.17
C ARG A 191 -20.69 5.55 -7.31
N ARG A 192 -19.69 4.64 -7.38
CA ARG A 192 -19.59 3.57 -8.39
C ARG A 192 -20.13 2.24 -7.87
N ARG A 193 -21.46 2.04 -7.99
CA ARG A 193 -22.17 0.86 -7.45
C ARG A 193 -21.83 -0.46 -8.15
N ALA A 194 -21.14 -0.44 -9.30
CA ALA A 194 -20.67 -1.64 -9.98
C ALA A 194 -19.37 -2.20 -9.38
N LEU A 195 -18.63 -1.38 -8.64
CA LEU A 195 -17.48 -1.78 -7.86
C LEU A 195 -17.92 -2.43 -6.54
N PRO A 196 -17.10 -3.33 -5.93
CA PRO A 196 -17.48 -4.04 -4.71
C PRO A 196 -17.68 -3.11 -3.51
N GLN A 197 -18.51 -3.53 -2.57
CA GLN A 197 -18.57 -2.99 -1.21
C GLN A 197 -17.68 -3.85 -0.30
N MET A 198 -16.66 -3.23 0.29
CA MET A 198 -15.65 -3.88 1.12
C MET A 198 -14.87 -2.82 1.89
N ALA A 199 -14.03 -3.21 2.84
CA ALA A 199 -13.00 -2.32 3.38
C ALA A 199 -11.91 -2.18 2.31
N TRP A 200 -11.97 -1.07 1.59
CA TRP A 200 -11.05 -0.81 0.49
C TRP A 200 -9.73 -0.29 1.02
N GLU A 201 -8.72 -0.96 0.56
CA GLU A 201 -7.35 -0.50 0.63
C GLU A 201 -6.84 -0.10 -0.75
N GLY A 202 -5.53 -0.21 -0.96
CA GLY A 202 -4.93 0.10 -2.23
C GLY A 202 -5.50 -0.66 -3.42
N LEU A 203 -5.37 -0.07 -4.57
CA LEU A 203 -5.93 -0.61 -5.80
C LEU A 203 -5.07 -0.28 -7.00
N THR A 204 -5.17 -1.09 -8.04
CA THR A 204 -4.62 -0.77 -9.36
C THR A 204 -5.71 -0.73 -10.43
N ILE A 205 -5.52 0.13 -11.44
CA ILE A 205 -6.45 0.32 -12.56
C ILE A 205 -5.70 0.14 -13.86
N THR A 206 -6.09 -0.85 -14.68
CA THR A 206 -5.51 -1.02 -16.02
C THR A 206 -6.01 0.04 -17.01
N ALA A 207 -5.33 0.16 -18.14
CA ALA A 207 -5.70 1.11 -19.20
C ALA A 207 -7.14 0.92 -19.70
N GLU A 208 -7.66 -0.31 -19.64
CA GLU A 208 -9.01 -0.67 -20.07
C GLU A 208 -10.07 -0.46 -18.98
N GLY A 209 -9.66 -0.26 -17.72
CA GLY A 209 -10.54 -0.05 -16.57
C GLY A 209 -10.81 -1.28 -15.72
N VAL A 210 -9.97 -2.32 -15.82
CA VAL A 210 -9.96 -3.38 -14.81
C VAL A 210 -9.42 -2.81 -13.51
N VAL A 211 -10.12 -3.04 -12.41
CA VAL A 211 -9.65 -2.72 -11.05
C VAL A 211 -9.26 -4.01 -10.36
N ILE A 212 -8.12 -4.03 -9.68
CA ILE A 212 -7.75 -5.08 -8.73
C ILE A 212 -7.47 -4.40 -7.39
N ALA A 213 -8.05 -4.93 -6.30
CA ALA A 213 -7.97 -4.33 -4.97
C ALA A 213 -8.07 -5.38 -3.87
N GLY A 214 -7.55 -5.07 -2.69
CA GLY A 214 -7.69 -5.82 -1.45
C GLY A 214 -8.94 -5.44 -0.66
N ASP A 215 -9.45 -6.37 0.17
CA ASP A 215 -10.46 -6.16 1.21
C ASP A 215 -9.76 -6.33 2.57
N GLU A 216 -9.53 -5.26 3.28
CA GLU A 216 -8.89 -5.30 4.60
C GLU A 216 -9.81 -6.01 5.59
N LEU A 217 -9.50 -7.24 5.87
CA LEU A 217 -10.22 -8.02 6.88
C LEU A 217 -9.25 -8.90 7.66
N ARG A 218 -9.26 -8.73 8.97
CA ARG A 218 -8.47 -9.57 9.88
C ARG A 218 -9.13 -10.94 10.04
N PRO A 219 -8.40 -12.06 9.83
CA PRO A 219 -8.92 -13.40 10.10
C PRO A 219 -9.41 -13.56 11.53
N GLY A 220 -10.47 -14.36 11.70
CA GLY A 220 -11.04 -14.65 13.01
C GLY A 220 -11.88 -13.52 13.62
N SER A 221 -12.32 -12.54 12.82
CA SER A 221 -13.31 -11.56 13.23
C SER A 221 -14.69 -12.20 13.26
N ASP A 222 -15.13 -12.65 14.43
CA ASP A 222 -16.30 -13.53 14.63
C ASP A 222 -17.63 -12.99 14.09
N ASP A 223 -17.76 -11.70 13.97
CA ASP A 223 -18.94 -11.00 13.48
C ASP A 223 -18.87 -10.65 11.97
N LYS A 224 -17.79 -11.01 11.30
CA LYS A 224 -17.59 -10.78 9.88
C LYS A 224 -18.08 -11.91 9.01
N ALA A 225 -18.44 -11.59 7.78
CA ALA A 225 -18.92 -12.56 6.81
C ALA A 225 -17.82 -13.53 6.34
N ASP A 226 -16.56 -13.10 6.36
CA ASP A 226 -15.38 -13.90 6.06
C ASP A 226 -14.47 -13.98 7.27
N SER A 227 -14.37 -15.20 7.86
CA SER A 227 -13.50 -15.44 9.01
C SER A 227 -12.07 -15.84 8.61
N ASP A 228 -11.81 -16.04 7.32
CA ASP A 228 -10.52 -16.51 6.80
C ASP A 228 -9.60 -15.34 6.42
N GLY A 229 -10.10 -14.11 6.48
CA GLY A 229 -9.42 -12.87 6.08
C GLY A 229 -10.02 -12.25 4.82
N GLY A 230 -9.47 -11.16 4.37
CA GLY A 230 -9.94 -10.43 3.21
C GLY A 230 -9.53 -11.05 1.88
N ALA A 231 -10.35 -10.91 0.85
CA ALA A 231 -10.06 -11.42 -0.48
C ALA A 231 -9.45 -10.35 -1.39
N ILE A 232 -8.73 -10.78 -2.42
CA ILE A 232 -8.37 -9.92 -3.53
C ILE A 232 -9.51 -9.95 -4.55
N PHE A 233 -10.03 -8.79 -4.91
CA PHE A 233 -11.12 -8.62 -5.86
C PHE A 233 -10.63 -8.07 -7.20
N LYS A 234 -11.36 -8.44 -8.26
CA LYS A 234 -11.16 -7.92 -9.61
C LYS A 234 -12.50 -7.45 -10.19
N PHE A 235 -12.55 -6.20 -10.62
CA PHE A 235 -13.66 -5.69 -11.44
C PHE A 235 -13.26 -5.70 -12.91
N VAL A 236 -14.15 -6.22 -13.76
CA VAL A 236 -14.00 -6.22 -15.23
C VAL A 236 -15.10 -5.36 -15.85
N PRO A 237 -14.76 -4.24 -16.50
CA PRO A 237 -15.75 -3.33 -17.06
C PRO A 237 -16.52 -3.97 -18.23
N GLN A 238 -17.81 -3.66 -18.34
CA GLN A 238 -18.62 -4.04 -19.48
C GLN A 238 -18.22 -3.26 -20.75
N ALA A 239 -17.82 -2.01 -20.58
CA ALA A 239 -17.36 -1.14 -21.65
C ALA A 239 -15.95 -0.62 -21.29
N PRO A 240 -14.89 -1.25 -21.82
CA PRO A 240 -13.52 -0.83 -21.52
C PRO A 240 -13.20 0.55 -22.10
N ALA A 241 -12.30 1.28 -21.44
CA ALA A 241 -11.76 2.52 -21.98
C ALA A 241 -10.95 2.25 -23.26
N ALA A 242 -11.04 3.15 -24.21
CA ALA A 242 -10.13 3.17 -25.35
C ALA A 242 -8.78 3.79 -24.93
N ALA A 243 -7.70 3.30 -25.50
CA ALA A 243 -6.36 3.82 -25.20
C ALA A 243 -6.27 5.35 -25.42
N GLY A 244 -5.81 6.08 -24.40
CA GLY A 244 -5.68 7.53 -24.43
C GLY A 244 -7.00 8.30 -24.40
N ALA A 245 -8.12 7.65 -24.06
CA ALA A 245 -9.39 8.33 -23.90
C ALA A 245 -9.32 9.31 -22.72
N SER A 246 -10.04 10.44 -22.85
CA SER A 246 -10.42 11.29 -21.73
C SER A 246 -11.93 11.16 -21.57
N LEU A 247 -12.39 10.68 -20.43
CA LEU A 247 -13.79 10.32 -20.22
C LEU A 247 -14.38 11.12 -19.06
N GLY A 248 -15.63 11.54 -19.22
CA GLY A 248 -16.44 12.02 -18.10
C GLY A 248 -17.12 10.86 -17.37
N LEU A 249 -17.77 11.15 -16.25
CA LEU A 249 -18.39 10.17 -15.35
C LEU A 249 -19.38 9.21 -16.04
N ASP A 250 -20.20 9.71 -16.98
CA ASP A 250 -21.20 8.91 -17.67
C ASP A 250 -20.63 7.88 -18.67
N ALA A 251 -19.39 8.12 -19.14
CA ALA A 251 -18.69 7.27 -20.10
C ALA A 251 -17.59 6.42 -19.45
N SER A 252 -17.45 6.49 -18.13
CA SER A 252 -16.44 5.77 -17.37
C SER A 252 -16.65 4.26 -17.46
N PRO A 253 -15.58 3.46 -17.55
CA PRO A 253 -15.63 2.00 -17.42
C PRO A 253 -16.32 1.51 -16.13
N PHE A 254 -16.33 2.32 -15.09
CA PHE A 254 -16.90 1.98 -13.78
C PHE A 254 -18.43 2.09 -13.71
N VAL A 255 -19.10 2.49 -14.79
CA VAL A 255 -20.57 2.55 -14.85
C VAL A 255 -21.20 1.16 -14.73
N ALA A 256 -20.60 0.15 -15.37
CA ALA A 256 -21.12 -1.22 -15.37
C ALA A 256 -20.00 -2.23 -15.61
N GLY A 257 -20.09 -3.37 -14.96
CA GLY A 257 -19.13 -4.45 -15.08
C GLY A 257 -19.49 -5.65 -14.20
N LYS A 258 -18.52 -6.50 -13.96
CA LYS A 258 -18.64 -7.66 -13.09
C LYS A 258 -17.48 -7.70 -12.11
N THR A 259 -17.77 -8.12 -10.89
CA THR A 259 -16.79 -8.29 -9.83
C THR A 259 -16.51 -9.78 -9.61
N TYR A 260 -15.26 -10.08 -9.32
CA TYR A 260 -14.75 -11.43 -9.07
C TYR A 260 -13.85 -11.39 -7.82
N ALA A 261 -13.81 -12.50 -7.08
CA ALA A 261 -12.85 -12.75 -6.01
C ALA A 261 -11.84 -13.80 -6.44
N MET A 262 -10.61 -13.72 -5.96
CA MET A 262 -9.53 -14.64 -6.29
C MET A 262 -9.62 -15.92 -5.46
N GLN A 263 -9.39 -17.08 -6.11
CA GLN A 263 -9.31 -18.39 -5.47
C GLN A 263 -8.04 -19.10 -5.91
N VAL A 264 -7.14 -19.35 -4.96
CA VAL A 264 -5.90 -20.09 -5.20
C VAL A 264 -6.15 -21.59 -5.23
N SER A 265 -5.46 -22.30 -6.10
CA SER A 265 -5.74 -23.71 -6.43
C SER A 265 -5.42 -24.72 -5.33
N CYS A 266 -4.64 -24.38 -4.32
CA CYS A 266 -4.36 -25.27 -3.19
C CYS A 266 -5.44 -25.25 -2.10
N TYR A 267 -6.48 -24.50 -2.31
CA TYR A 267 -7.62 -24.43 -1.43
C TYR A 267 -8.39 -25.77 -1.37
N GLY A 268 -8.19 -26.54 -0.30
CA GLY A 268 -8.74 -27.90 -0.14
C GLY A 268 -9.96 -28.02 0.74
N ASP A 269 -10.03 -27.31 1.83
CA ASP A 269 -10.97 -27.49 2.94
C ASP A 269 -11.77 -26.25 3.31
N ARG A 270 -11.70 -25.20 2.55
CA ARG A 270 -12.45 -23.94 2.73
C ARG A 270 -12.06 -23.13 3.98
N ILE A 271 -10.95 -23.42 4.58
CA ILE A 271 -10.39 -22.65 5.68
C ILE A 271 -8.93 -22.42 5.35
N GLN A 272 -8.58 -21.19 5.08
CA GLN A 272 -7.21 -20.74 4.99
C GLN A 272 -6.94 -19.82 6.16
N THR A 273 -6.02 -20.22 7.00
CA THR A 273 -5.56 -19.40 8.12
C THR A 273 -4.04 -19.35 8.07
N GLY A 274 -3.50 -18.18 7.84
CA GLY A 274 -2.08 -17.98 7.80
C GLY A 274 -1.41 -18.40 6.48
N GLN A 275 -0.10 -18.35 6.47
CA GLN A 275 0.73 -18.60 5.30
C GLN A 275 0.76 -20.08 4.92
N GLY A 276 0.57 -20.41 3.67
CA GLY A 276 0.68 -21.81 3.21
C GLY A 276 0.00 -22.12 1.90
N CYS A 277 -1.28 -21.77 1.78
CA CYS A 277 -2.07 -22.00 0.57
C CYS A 277 -2.52 -20.73 -0.15
N GLU A 278 -1.91 -19.61 0.15
CA GLU A 278 -2.19 -18.29 -0.45
C GLU A 278 -1.47 -18.06 -1.77
N ILE A 279 -0.53 -18.92 -2.11
CA ILE A 279 0.30 -18.83 -3.33
C ILE A 279 0.03 -19.97 -4.31
N GLY A 280 0.29 -19.74 -5.59
CA GLY A 280 0.13 -20.71 -6.68
C GLY A 280 -0.85 -20.22 -7.75
N LYS A 281 -1.38 -21.16 -8.53
CA LYS A 281 -2.31 -20.84 -9.61
C LYS A 281 -3.67 -20.48 -9.05
N ALA A 282 -4.26 -19.39 -9.55
CA ALA A 282 -5.53 -18.87 -9.08
C ALA A 282 -6.54 -18.66 -10.23
N ALA A 283 -7.81 -18.78 -9.88
CA ALA A 283 -8.95 -18.45 -10.71
C ALA A 283 -9.73 -17.29 -10.11
N TRP A 284 -10.55 -16.64 -10.92
CA TRP A 284 -11.47 -15.61 -10.49
C TRP A 284 -12.90 -16.12 -10.46
N ILE A 285 -13.58 -16.01 -9.32
CA ILE A 285 -14.96 -16.43 -9.10
C ILE A 285 -15.89 -15.20 -9.07
N GLU A 286 -16.94 -15.19 -9.91
CA GLU A 286 -17.89 -14.06 -9.96
C GLU A 286 -18.63 -13.90 -8.62
N VAL A 287 -18.71 -12.68 -8.10
CA VAL A 287 -19.38 -12.32 -6.84
C VAL A 287 -20.34 -11.15 -7.05
N ASP A 288 -21.31 -11.01 -6.15
CA ASP A 288 -22.22 -9.86 -6.10
C ASP A 288 -21.48 -8.66 -5.49
N PRO A 289 -21.27 -7.56 -6.24
CA PRO A 289 -20.53 -6.41 -5.73
C PRO A 289 -21.15 -5.77 -4.48
N ALA A 290 -22.47 -5.85 -4.32
CA ALA A 290 -23.15 -5.31 -3.14
C ALA A 290 -23.02 -6.19 -1.89
N LYS A 291 -22.39 -7.36 -2.00
CA LYS A 291 -22.15 -8.34 -0.94
C LYS A 291 -20.81 -9.05 -1.15
N ALA A 292 -19.83 -8.31 -1.64
CA ALA A 292 -18.59 -8.88 -2.17
C ALA A 292 -17.91 -9.83 -1.17
N ARG A 293 -17.67 -9.38 0.07
CA ARG A 293 -17.08 -10.17 1.15
C ARG A 293 -17.85 -11.47 1.45
N ALA A 294 -19.15 -11.34 1.73
CA ALA A 294 -19.97 -12.49 2.10
C ALA A 294 -20.12 -13.51 0.96
N ASP A 295 -20.20 -13.04 -0.29
CA ASP A 295 -20.33 -13.90 -1.46
C ASP A 295 -19.00 -14.58 -1.81
N ALA A 296 -17.87 -13.88 -1.63
CA ALA A 296 -16.53 -14.42 -1.75
C ALA A 296 -16.29 -15.56 -0.77
N ALA A 297 -16.58 -15.35 0.53
CA ALA A 297 -16.48 -16.36 1.57
C ALA A 297 -17.37 -17.58 1.26
N ALA A 298 -18.64 -17.36 0.91
CA ALA A 298 -19.58 -18.44 0.60
C ALA A 298 -19.12 -19.28 -0.62
N LYS A 299 -18.38 -18.71 -1.55
CA LYS A 299 -17.85 -19.36 -2.76
C LYS A 299 -16.44 -19.89 -2.60
N GLY A 300 -15.80 -19.67 -1.46
CA GLY A 300 -14.47 -20.16 -1.13
C GLY A 300 -13.36 -19.41 -1.85
N ALA A 301 -13.46 -18.09 -1.93
CA ALA A 301 -12.33 -17.24 -2.28
C ALA A 301 -11.19 -17.43 -1.25
N THR A 302 -9.97 -17.12 -1.65
CA THR A 302 -8.83 -17.17 -0.74
C THR A 302 -8.82 -15.93 0.15
N GLY A 303 -8.80 -16.15 1.47
CA GLY A 303 -8.62 -15.10 2.45
C GLY A 303 -7.14 -14.84 2.73
N TYR A 304 -6.79 -13.60 2.92
CA TYR A 304 -5.47 -13.10 3.30
C TYR A 304 -5.56 -12.33 4.62
N TYR A 305 -4.44 -12.17 5.30
CA TYR A 305 -4.41 -11.53 6.61
C TYR A 305 -4.27 -10.02 6.48
N ARG A 306 -5.38 -9.27 6.39
CA ARG A 306 -5.43 -7.83 6.13
C ARG A 306 -4.70 -7.49 4.82
N PRO A 307 -5.30 -7.76 3.64
CA PRO A 307 -4.76 -7.24 2.37
C PRO A 307 -4.89 -5.71 2.35
N GLU A 308 -3.75 -5.05 2.28
CA GLU A 308 -3.64 -3.59 2.28
C GLU A 308 -3.37 -3.04 0.87
N ASP A 309 -2.39 -2.14 0.72
CA ASP A 309 -2.13 -1.47 -0.56
C ASP A 309 -1.80 -2.44 -1.69
N LEU A 310 -2.17 -2.05 -2.92
CA LEU A 310 -1.99 -2.84 -4.13
C LEU A 310 -1.58 -1.98 -5.31
N HIS A 311 -0.43 -2.30 -5.93
CA HIS A 311 0.06 -1.61 -7.10
C HIS A 311 0.38 -2.56 -8.27
N ALA A 312 0.12 -2.10 -9.50
CA ALA A 312 0.65 -2.75 -10.69
C ALA A 312 2.14 -2.46 -10.84
N ASP A 313 2.92 -3.48 -11.23
CA ASP A 313 4.33 -3.34 -11.55
C ASP A 313 4.51 -2.57 -12.87
N PRO A 314 5.06 -1.34 -12.84
CA PRO A 314 5.16 -0.48 -14.02
C PRO A 314 6.23 -0.94 -15.03
N VAL A 315 7.11 -1.86 -14.64
CA VAL A 315 8.16 -2.38 -15.53
C VAL A 315 7.87 -3.79 -16.04
N TYR A 316 6.76 -4.40 -15.61
CA TYR A 316 6.36 -5.71 -16.10
C TYR A 316 6.07 -5.67 -17.61
N ALA A 317 6.78 -6.51 -18.36
CA ALA A 317 6.68 -6.58 -19.82
C ALA A 317 6.09 -7.91 -20.33
N GLY A 318 5.56 -8.74 -19.43
CA GLY A 318 4.91 -9.99 -19.76
C GLY A 318 3.47 -9.80 -20.26
N GLU A 319 2.77 -10.91 -20.48
CA GLU A 319 1.36 -10.91 -20.87
C GLU A 319 0.47 -10.59 -19.66
N GLY A 320 -0.50 -9.71 -19.84
CA GLY A 320 -1.44 -9.32 -18.78
C GLY A 320 -0.92 -8.23 -17.84
N VAL A 321 -1.21 -8.35 -16.55
CA VAL A 321 -0.82 -7.42 -15.51
C VAL A 321 -0.13 -8.17 -14.35
N ARG A 322 1.03 -7.68 -13.92
CA ARG A 322 1.63 -8.06 -12.63
C ARG A 322 1.25 -6.99 -11.61
N PHE A 323 0.78 -7.42 -10.46
CA PHE A 323 0.42 -6.56 -9.34
C PHE A 323 0.95 -7.17 -8.05
N CYS A 324 1.32 -6.34 -7.10
CA CYS A 324 1.74 -6.78 -5.77
C CYS A 324 0.84 -6.11 -4.73
N TRP A 325 0.67 -6.79 -3.60
CA TRP A 325 -0.07 -6.28 -2.46
C TRP A 325 0.61 -6.69 -1.16
N THR A 326 0.35 -5.94 -0.12
CA THR A 326 0.79 -6.18 1.24
C THR A 326 -0.30 -6.93 2.02
N ASN A 327 0.13 -7.78 2.94
CA ASN A 327 -0.70 -8.32 4.00
C ASN A 327 -0.04 -7.91 5.32
N THR A 328 -0.68 -7.08 6.11
CA THR A 328 -0.12 -6.56 7.38
C THR A 328 0.17 -7.67 8.38
N GLY A 329 -0.69 -8.68 8.42
CA GLY A 329 -0.52 -9.76 9.37
C GLY A 329 -0.93 -9.39 10.80
N ASN A 330 -0.21 -9.91 11.78
CA ASN A 330 -0.40 -9.65 13.21
C ASN A 330 0.89 -9.95 13.98
N GLU A 331 1.68 -8.94 14.23
CA GLU A 331 2.96 -9.04 14.95
C GLU A 331 2.80 -9.72 16.30
N GLY A 332 1.76 -9.38 17.08
CA GLY A 332 1.47 -9.99 18.39
C GLY A 332 1.23 -11.50 18.35
N ALA A 333 0.91 -12.06 17.18
CA ALA A 333 0.78 -13.49 16.92
C ALA A 333 1.99 -14.09 16.17
N SER A 334 3.05 -13.30 15.95
CA SER A 334 4.23 -13.65 15.13
C SER A 334 3.89 -13.91 13.64
N HIS A 335 2.84 -13.26 13.15
CA HIS A 335 2.52 -13.11 11.73
C HIS A 335 2.99 -11.72 11.32
N TYR A 336 4.23 -11.60 10.86
CA TYR A 336 4.90 -10.31 10.68
C TYR A 336 4.51 -9.57 9.40
N GLY A 337 3.60 -10.15 8.62
CA GLY A 337 3.20 -9.61 7.34
C GLY A 337 4.00 -10.18 6.18
N GLU A 338 3.59 -9.82 4.98
CA GLU A 338 4.22 -10.29 3.74
C GLU A 338 3.82 -9.42 2.55
N VAL A 339 4.61 -9.46 1.51
CA VAL A 339 4.22 -8.94 0.20
C VAL A 339 4.02 -10.10 -0.76
N LEU A 340 2.89 -10.15 -1.41
CA LEU A 340 2.57 -11.11 -2.46
C LEU A 340 2.49 -10.41 -3.82
N CYS A 341 2.81 -11.13 -4.89
CA CYS A 341 2.64 -10.63 -6.25
C CYS A 341 1.86 -11.62 -7.10
N GLY A 342 0.88 -11.14 -7.83
CA GLY A 342 0.07 -11.88 -8.79
C GLY A 342 0.36 -11.46 -10.23
N ILE A 343 0.35 -12.41 -11.16
CA ILE A 343 0.35 -12.14 -12.59
C ILE A 343 -0.96 -12.65 -13.14
N ASP A 344 -1.88 -11.76 -13.53
CA ASP A 344 -3.09 -12.13 -14.27
C ASP A 344 -2.81 -11.98 -15.78
N SER A 345 -2.69 -13.11 -16.45
CA SER A 345 -2.38 -13.18 -17.90
C SER A 345 -3.55 -12.76 -18.80
N ALA A 346 -4.76 -12.63 -18.24
CA ALA A 346 -5.98 -12.31 -19.00
C ALA A 346 -6.93 -11.38 -18.22
N PRO A 347 -6.50 -10.19 -17.79
CA PRO A 347 -7.24 -9.34 -16.86
C PRO A 347 -8.63 -8.95 -17.37
N MET A 348 -8.79 -8.75 -18.67
CA MET A 348 -10.07 -8.41 -19.32
C MET A 348 -11.00 -9.61 -19.53
N THR A 349 -10.53 -10.83 -19.29
CA THR A 349 -11.35 -12.03 -19.53
C THR A 349 -12.27 -12.28 -18.34
N ALA A 350 -13.57 -12.26 -18.61
CA ALA A 350 -14.56 -12.76 -17.65
C ALA A 350 -14.42 -14.28 -17.54
N PRO A 351 -14.08 -14.85 -16.38
CA PRO A 351 -13.96 -16.27 -16.25
C PRO A 351 -15.31 -16.97 -16.49
N VAL A 352 -15.29 -18.03 -17.27
CA VAL A 352 -16.47 -18.86 -17.53
C VAL A 352 -16.12 -20.28 -17.12
N ALA A 353 -16.99 -20.88 -16.28
CA ALA A 353 -16.85 -22.29 -15.95
C ALA A 353 -17.04 -23.18 -17.18
N ASP A 354 -16.22 -24.21 -17.33
CA ASP A 354 -16.40 -25.24 -18.34
C ASP A 354 -17.62 -26.13 -18.05
N ALA A 355 -17.83 -27.17 -18.86
CA ALA A 355 -18.95 -28.08 -18.72
C ALA A 355 -18.91 -28.91 -17.42
N GLU A 356 -17.73 -29.05 -16.82
CA GLU A 356 -17.46 -29.69 -15.55
C GLU A 356 -17.51 -28.75 -14.35
N GLY A 357 -17.76 -27.43 -14.60
CA GLY A 357 -17.83 -26.40 -13.56
C GLY A 357 -16.46 -25.85 -13.14
N LYS A 358 -15.39 -26.13 -13.88
CA LYS A 358 -14.06 -25.61 -13.60
C LYS A 358 -13.85 -24.25 -14.24
N ILE A 359 -13.25 -23.35 -13.50
CA ILE A 359 -12.81 -22.03 -13.98
C ILE A 359 -11.32 -22.12 -14.32
N ALA A 360 -10.95 -21.57 -15.47
CA ALA A 360 -9.54 -21.55 -15.89
C ALA A 360 -8.71 -20.68 -14.93
N PHE A 361 -7.52 -21.16 -14.59
CA PHE A 361 -6.53 -20.36 -13.87
C PHE A 361 -5.90 -19.36 -14.84
N THR A 362 -6.06 -18.07 -14.57
CA THR A 362 -5.45 -16.99 -15.34
C THR A 362 -4.42 -16.21 -14.53
N THR A 363 -4.39 -16.44 -13.23
CA THR A 363 -3.50 -15.76 -12.30
C THR A 363 -2.52 -16.76 -11.67
N GLU A 364 -1.31 -16.32 -11.43
CA GLU A 364 -0.30 -17.04 -10.65
C GLU A 364 0.23 -16.10 -9.56
N VAL A 365 0.13 -16.55 -8.31
CA VAL A 365 0.51 -15.77 -7.12
C VAL A 365 1.79 -16.33 -6.54
N ASN A 366 2.75 -15.47 -6.25
CA ASN A 366 4.01 -15.79 -5.58
C ASN A 366 4.21 -14.88 -4.38
N ARG A 367 4.91 -15.37 -3.35
CA ARG A 367 5.39 -14.53 -2.27
C ARG A 367 6.63 -13.76 -2.75
N PHE A 368 6.62 -12.45 -2.55
CA PHE A 368 7.72 -11.57 -2.88
C PHE A 368 8.66 -11.43 -1.67
N VAL A 369 8.13 -11.08 -0.51
CA VAL A 369 8.88 -11.01 0.76
C VAL A 369 8.00 -11.52 1.91
N GLU A 370 8.61 -12.15 2.90
CA GLU A 370 7.99 -12.58 4.17
C GLU A 370 8.63 -11.79 5.29
N GLY A 371 7.81 -11.13 6.11
CA GLY A 371 8.26 -10.31 7.23
C GLY A 371 8.89 -11.09 8.38
N ASP A 372 9.59 -10.36 9.21
CA ASP A 372 10.15 -10.83 10.47
C ASP A 372 9.99 -9.75 11.57
N ALA A 373 10.64 -9.90 12.70
CA ALA A 373 10.51 -8.96 13.80
C ALA A 373 11.12 -7.55 13.54
N ASP A 374 11.90 -7.38 12.48
CA ASP A 374 12.52 -6.11 12.08
C ASP A 374 11.85 -5.48 10.86
N PHE A 375 11.13 -6.29 10.08
CA PHE A 375 10.33 -5.90 8.91
C PHE A 375 8.94 -6.49 9.09
N ASN A 376 8.00 -5.68 9.53
CA ASN A 376 6.68 -6.18 9.91
C ASN A 376 5.57 -5.14 9.71
N SER A 377 4.33 -5.55 9.92
CA SER A 377 3.15 -4.68 9.82
C SER A 377 3.14 -3.90 8.49
N VAL A 378 3.43 -4.60 7.39
CA VAL A 378 3.55 -3.96 6.08
C VAL A 378 2.18 -3.58 5.55
N ASP A 379 2.05 -2.34 5.15
CA ASP A 379 0.80 -1.74 4.71
C ASP A 379 0.93 -1.18 3.29
N ASN A 380 1.41 0.03 3.13
CA ASN A 380 1.52 0.65 1.82
C ASN A 380 2.69 0.09 0.99
N LEU A 381 2.60 0.22 -0.33
CA LEU A 381 3.69 -0.11 -1.23
C LEU A 381 3.76 0.83 -2.44
N ALA A 382 4.93 0.97 -3.03
CA ALA A 382 5.10 1.73 -4.26
C ALA A 382 6.23 1.17 -5.12
N PHE A 383 6.04 1.14 -6.44
CA PHE A 383 7.13 0.86 -7.37
C PHE A 383 7.86 2.13 -7.79
N GLN A 384 9.18 2.09 -7.76
CA GLN A 384 9.97 3.16 -8.36
C GLN A 384 9.91 3.07 -9.90
N PRO A 385 9.46 4.14 -10.58
CA PRO A 385 9.37 4.15 -12.03
C PRO A 385 10.70 3.82 -12.71
N GLY A 386 10.64 2.92 -13.68
CA GLY A 386 11.76 2.55 -14.53
C GLY A 386 12.80 1.61 -13.93
N THR A 387 12.77 1.33 -12.63
CA THR A 387 13.69 0.38 -11.95
C THR A 387 13.00 -0.93 -11.56
N GLY A 388 11.74 -0.88 -11.15
CA GLY A 388 11.00 -2.00 -10.57
C GLY A 388 11.35 -2.28 -9.11
N ILE A 389 12.17 -1.44 -8.47
CA ILE A 389 12.38 -1.49 -7.03
C ILE A 389 11.05 -1.25 -6.35
N LEU A 390 10.68 -2.13 -5.44
CA LEU A 390 9.46 -2.03 -4.64
C LEU A 390 9.80 -1.41 -3.29
N TYR A 391 9.09 -0.35 -2.94
CA TYR A 391 9.15 0.24 -1.61
C TYR A 391 7.98 -0.29 -0.81
N VAL A 392 8.24 -0.72 0.42
CA VAL A 392 7.28 -1.28 1.36
C VAL A 392 7.29 -0.44 2.61
N ILE A 393 6.14 -0.08 3.10
CA ILE A 393 5.91 0.88 4.18
C ILE A 393 5.25 0.13 5.34
N GLU A 394 5.70 0.37 6.57
CA GLU A 394 5.18 -0.26 7.78
C GLU A 394 4.10 0.62 8.43
N ASP A 395 2.98 0.01 8.79
CA ASP A 395 1.87 0.56 9.57
C ASP A 395 2.11 0.29 11.06
N HIS A 396 2.89 1.13 11.67
CA HIS A 396 3.00 1.21 13.13
C HIS A 396 3.74 2.48 13.55
N PRO A 397 3.53 2.95 14.80
CA PRO A 397 4.29 4.06 15.33
C PRO A 397 5.80 3.87 15.16
N ASN A 398 6.49 4.89 14.66
CA ASN A 398 7.92 4.83 14.37
C ASN A 398 8.27 3.92 13.17
N GLY A 399 7.29 3.69 12.27
CA GLY A 399 7.41 2.79 11.12
C GLY A 399 8.51 3.15 10.15
N ASP A 400 8.95 2.15 9.42
CA ASP A 400 10.05 2.23 8.45
C ASP A 400 9.53 2.15 7.01
N ILE A 401 10.32 2.67 6.08
CA ILE A 401 10.15 2.42 4.64
C ILE A 401 11.35 1.63 4.15
N TRP A 402 11.07 0.52 3.50
CA TRP A 402 12.06 -0.39 2.94
C TRP A 402 12.08 -0.32 1.42
N ALA A 403 13.26 -0.40 0.82
CA ALA A 403 13.45 -0.54 -0.62
C ALA A 403 13.89 -1.98 -0.92
N CYS A 404 13.13 -2.69 -1.74
CA CYS A 404 13.34 -4.09 -2.07
C CYS A 404 13.70 -4.25 -3.56
N LEU A 405 14.69 -5.09 -3.87
CA LEU A 405 15.09 -5.39 -5.24
C LEU A 405 13.93 -6.03 -6.01
N PRO A 406 13.87 -5.87 -7.35
CA PRO A 406 12.90 -6.56 -8.18
C PRO A 406 12.94 -8.08 -7.98
N ASP A 407 11.76 -8.71 -8.00
CA ASP A 407 11.60 -10.16 -7.92
C ASP A 407 12.51 -10.90 -8.90
N GLY A 408 13.23 -11.91 -8.41
CA GLY A 408 14.20 -12.70 -9.18
C GLY A 408 15.62 -12.13 -9.23
N ALA A 409 15.88 -10.94 -8.71
CA ALA A 409 17.24 -10.40 -8.54
C ALA A 409 17.98 -11.09 -7.39
N ASP A 410 17.24 -11.56 -6.43
CA ASP A 410 17.65 -12.38 -5.30
C ASP A 410 16.70 -13.58 -5.19
N ARG A 411 16.96 -14.55 -4.35
CA ARG A 411 16.14 -15.75 -4.17
C ARG A 411 16.00 -16.16 -2.70
N ASP A 412 16.45 -15.34 -1.80
CA ASP A 412 16.28 -15.55 -0.38
C ASP A 412 15.03 -14.80 0.10
N ILE A 413 13.93 -15.52 0.32
CA ILE A 413 12.65 -14.96 0.75
C ILE A 413 12.66 -14.30 2.13
N LYS A 414 13.75 -14.38 2.88
CA LYS A 414 13.86 -13.76 4.21
C LYS A 414 14.60 -12.43 4.21
N THR A 415 15.53 -12.29 3.32
CA THR A 415 16.32 -11.07 3.18
C THR A 415 15.97 -10.30 1.93
N ASP A 416 15.42 -10.96 0.94
CA ASP A 416 14.83 -10.48 -0.32
C ASP A 416 15.40 -9.20 -0.91
N GLY A 417 16.67 -8.94 -0.63
CA GLY A 417 17.32 -7.77 -1.12
C GLY A 417 16.67 -6.45 -0.67
N CYS A 418 16.11 -6.36 0.52
CA CYS A 418 15.55 -5.13 1.07
C CYS A 418 16.56 -4.37 1.92
N ILE A 419 16.46 -3.04 1.89
CA ILE A 419 17.22 -2.13 2.76
C ILE A 419 16.29 -1.08 3.36
N ARG A 420 16.54 -0.65 4.60
CA ARG A 420 15.78 0.41 5.25
C ARG A 420 16.17 1.78 4.67
N MET A 421 15.19 2.53 4.18
CA MET A 421 15.40 3.80 3.50
C MET A 421 15.02 5.02 4.35
N LEU A 422 13.92 4.92 5.09
CA LEU A 422 13.37 5.96 5.95
C LEU A 422 12.88 5.34 7.25
N SER A 423 12.90 6.10 8.33
CA SER A 423 12.25 5.76 9.60
C SER A 423 11.61 7.00 10.20
N VAL A 424 10.35 6.91 10.62
CA VAL A 424 9.65 8.01 11.31
C VAL A 424 10.20 8.15 12.73
N LYS A 425 10.41 9.38 13.17
CA LYS A 425 10.95 9.67 14.52
C LYS A 425 9.86 9.97 15.53
N ASP A 426 8.71 10.43 15.06
CA ASP A 426 7.55 10.66 15.91
C ASP A 426 6.94 9.32 16.28
N THR A 427 6.95 8.96 17.57
CA THR A 427 6.45 7.67 18.05
C THR A 427 4.92 7.57 17.99
N SER A 428 4.21 8.68 17.81
CA SER A 428 2.76 8.68 17.57
C SER A 428 2.39 8.50 16.09
N ALA A 429 3.36 8.67 15.18
CA ALA A 429 3.15 8.76 13.76
C ALA A 429 3.71 7.57 12.98
N GLU A 430 3.18 7.36 11.81
CA GLU A 430 3.59 6.36 10.82
C GLU A 430 3.74 6.97 9.43
N PRO A 431 4.54 6.35 8.55
CA PRO A 431 4.64 6.78 7.15
C PRO A 431 3.52 6.14 6.33
N THR A 432 2.78 6.93 5.52
CA THR A 432 1.73 6.41 4.65
C THR A 432 1.77 7.02 3.25
N GLY A 433 1.04 6.45 2.33
CA GLY A 433 0.80 7.03 1.02
C GLY A 433 2.06 7.29 0.20
N PHE A 434 3.11 6.53 0.34
CA PHE A 434 4.39 6.73 -0.34
C PHE A 434 4.26 6.55 -1.86
N VAL A 435 4.64 7.57 -2.63
CA VAL A 435 4.58 7.53 -4.10
C VAL A 435 5.80 8.21 -4.74
N PHE A 436 6.21 7.74 -5.91
CA PHE A 436 7.22 8.41 -6.73
C PHE A 436 6.59 9.32 -7.77
N ALA A 437 7.24 10.47 -8.03
CA ALA A 437 7.02 11.21 -9.26
C ALA A 437 7.50 10.39 -10.47
N ASP A 438 7.02 10.75 -11.68
CA ASP A 438 7.37 10.07 -12.94
C ASP A 438 8.87 9.97 -13.21
N ASP A 439 9.68 10.88 -12.62
CA ASP A 439 11.13 10.87 -12.76
C ASP A 439 11.83 9.74 -12.01
N GLY A 440 11.12 9.06 -11.08
CA GLY A 440 11.67 8.04 -10.20
C GLY A 440 12.76 8.52 -9.24
N MET A 441 12.95 9.85 -9.14
CA MET A 441 14.02 10.48 -8.36
C MET A 441 13.48 11.38 -7.24
N THR A 442 12.18 11.56 -7.20
CA THR A 442 11.45 12.34 -6.20
C THR A 442 10.31 11.47 -5.66
N ALA A 443 10.26 11.30 -4.34
CA ALA A 443 9.16 10.61 -3.67
C ALA A 443 8.41 11.55 -2.74
N TYR A 444 7.18 11.19 -2.43
CA TYR A 444 6.31 11.88 -1.47
C TYR A 444 5.76 10.87 -0.49
N VAL A 445 5.60 11.29 0.75
CA VAL A 445 5.07 10.49 1.86
C VAL A 445 4.28 11.37 2.79
N ASN A 446 3.18 10.88 3.33
CA ASN A 446 2.50 11.48 4.46
C ASN A 446 3.07 10.91 5.76
N ILE A 447 3.04 11.72 6.80
CA ILE A 447 3.36 11.30 8.17
C ILE A 447 2.05 11.42 8.93
N GLN A 448 1.37 10.29 9.03
CA GLN A 448 0.02 10.15 9.56
C GLN A 448 0.05 10.04 11.08
N HIS A 449 -1.03 10.45 11.74
CA HIS A 449 -1.17 10.47 13.21
C HIS A 449 -0.10 11.29 13.94
N SER A 450 0.53 12.24 13.25
CA SER A 450 1.56 13.08 13.86
C SER A 450 1.03 13.82 15.09
N ASP A 451 1.83 13.87 16.15
CA ASP A 451 1.47 14.67 17.34
C ASP A 451 1.15 16.13 16.96
N ASP A 452 -0.09 16.52 17.09
CA ASP A 452 -0.58 17.85 16.72
C ASP A 452 -0.72 18.81 17.92
N THR A 453 -0.38 18.37 19.14
CA THR A 453 -0.49 19.16 20.37
C THR A 453 0.31 20.48 20.35
N GLY A 454 1.41 20.51 19.58
CA GLY A 454 2.24 21.67 19.32
C GLY A 454 1.91 22.44 18.04
N MET A 455 0.82 22.09 17.34
CA MET A 455 0.46 22.62 16.04
C MET A 455 -0.84 23.42 16.07
N ALA A 456 -0.99 24.38 15.17
CA ALA A 456 -2.25 25.11 15.02
C ALA A 456 -3.22 24.30 14.14
N LYS A 457 -4.50 24.20 14.57
CA LYS A 457 -5.56 23.65 13.72
C LYS A 457 -5.75 24.47 12.45
N VAL A 458 -6.00 23.80 11.35
CA VAL A 458 -6.35 24.39 10.06
C VAL A 458 -7.81 24.05 9.76
N ASP A 459 -8.64 25.03 9.44
CA ASP A 459 -10.05 24.82 9.05
C ASP A 459 -10.83 23.90 10.03
N ASP A 460 -10.54 24.04 11.34
CA ASP A 460 -11.07 23.29 12.49
C ASP A 460 -10.54 21.85 12.67
N TYR A 461 -9.68 21.32 11.81
CA TYR A 461 -9.07 19.99 11.94
C TYR A 461 -7.63 20.04 12.49
N GLY A 462 -7.17 18.95 13.12
CA GLY A 462 -5.77 18.64 13.42
C GLY A 462 -4.98 18.41 12.13
N THR A 463 -3.63 18.46 12.19
CA THR A 463 -2.85 18.47 10.95
C THR A 463 -1.76 17.42 10.93
N ASP A 464 -1.55 16.81 9.76
CA ASP A 464 -0.41 15.99 9.39
C ASP A 464 0.54 16.68 8.41
N ASP A 465 1.68 16.05 8.18
CA ASP A 465 2.74 16.55 7.30
C ASP A 465 2.82 15.71 6.01
N MET A 466 2.91 16.37 4.85
CA MET A 466 3.37 15.73 3.61
C MET A 466 4.82 16.14 3.35
N ILE A 467 5.68 15.15 3.16
CA ILE A 467 7.12 15.32 2.93
C ILE A 467 7.49 14.92 1.49
N ARG A 468 8.37 15.70 0.88
CA ARG A 468 9.02 15.36 -0.38
C ARG A 468 10.45 14.88 -0.10
N ILE A 469 10.81 13.72 -0.64
CA ILE A 469 12.13 13.10 -0.50
C ILE A 469 12.84 13.18 -1.85
N THR A 470 14.10 13.62 -1.82
CA THR A 470 14.99 13.72 -2.99
C THR A 470 16.37 13.18 -2.67
N GLY A 471 17.22 13.03 -3.69
CA GLY A 471 18.59 12.53 -3.53
C GLY A 471 18.79 11.11 -4.03
N PHE A 472 17.74 10.45 -4.52
CA PHE A 472 17.87 9.16 -5.22
C PHE A 472 18.82 9.30 -6.42
N GLN A 473 19.59 8.25 -6.68
CA GLN A 473 20.53 8.18 -7.81
C GLN A 473 19.97 7.22 -8.87
N ALA A 474 20.34 7.47 -10.12
CA ALA A 474 19.96 6.55 -11.18
C ALA A 474 20.60 5.18 -10.97
N VAL A 475 19.78 4.14 -10.97
CA VAL A 475 20.24 2.75 -10.91
C VAL A 475 20.61 2.29 -12.31
N ALA A 476 21.77 1.68 -12.47
CA ALA A 476 22.19 1.11 -13.75
C ALA A 476 21.32 -0.12 -14.07
N LYS A 477 20.68 -0.10 -15.26
CA LYS A 477 19.88 -1.24 -15.77
C LYS A 477 20.76 -2.39 -16.22
#